data_6607d8efdc4b966f13897f58bdf126fe
#
_entry.id   6607d8efdc4b966f13897f58bdf126fe
#
_cell.length_a   1.000
_cell.length_b   1.000
_cell.length_c   1.000
_cell.angle_alpha   90.00
_cell.angle_beta   90.00
_cell.angle_gamma   90.00
#
_symmetry.space_group_name_H-M   'P 1'
#
loop_
_entity.id
_entity.type
_entity.pdbx_description
1 polymer ?
#
loop_
_entity_poly.entity_id
_entity_poly.type
_entity_poly.pdbx_seq_one_letter_code
_entity_poly.pdbx_strand_id
1 'polypeptide(L)'
;GGEGVDVVIDYVSATSTLEAGAAALGKRGRLVTLGGAGGKFQADAHTMLMKEQALLGSRYVTRSEIAEALDLVARGDIKPLVTDIRPLEEAEALHDHLEAGGVTGRAALLIG
;
A
#
# COMPACT_ATOMS: atom_id res chain seq x y z
N GLY A 1 14.20 2.49 -22.63
CA GLY A 1 13.20 2.75 -21.66
C GLY A 1 13.21 4.22 -21.31
N GLY A 2 12.68 4.64 -20.23
CA GLY A 2 12.80 6.01 -19.71
C GLY A 2 11.54 6.85 -19.81
N GLU A 3 10.43 6.24 -20.19
CA GLU A 3 9.15 6.96 -20.31
C GLU A 3 8.26 6.88 -19.07
N GLY A 4 8.79 6.39 -17.94
CA GLY A 4 8.07 6.19 -16.69
C GLY A 4 7.69 4.72 -16.45
N VAL A 5 6.88 4.47 -15.40
CA VAL A 5 6.47 3.14 -15.00
C VAL A 5 5.05 2.82 -15.46
N ASP A 6 4.74 1.54 -15.64
CA ASP A 6 3.42 1.10 -16.10
C ASP A 6 2.38 1.12 -14.96
N VAL A 7 2.80 0.82 -13.72
CA VAL A 7 1.92 0.75 -12.56
C VAL A 7 2.61 1.35 -11.34
N VAL A 8 1.87 2.20 -10.64
CA VAL A 8 2.19 2.66 -9.29
C VAL A 8 1.09 2.18 -8.36
N ILE A 9 1.46 1.54 -7.26
CA ILE A 9 0.53 1.15 -6.19
C ILE A 9 0.89 1.98 -4.95
N ASP A 10 -0.01 2.86 -4.54
CA ASP A 10 0.19 3.75 -3.39
C ASP A 10 -0.58 3.23 -2.17
N TYR A 11 0.14 2.63 -1.24
CA TYR A 11 -0.37 2.10 0.03
C TYR A 11 -0.53 3.17 1.11
N VAL A 12 -0.02 4.38 0.90
CA VAL A 12 -0.05 5.49 1.87
C VAL A 12 -1.15 6.48 1.53
N SER A 13 -1.21 6.92 0.27
CA SER A 13 -2.13 7.92 -0.26
C SER A 13 -2.02 9.27 0.47
N ALA A 14 -0.78 9.68 0.79
CA ALA A 14 -0.46 11.03 1.18
C ALA A 14 -0.32 11.93 -0.06
N THR A 15 -0.47 13.24 0.08
CA THR A 15 -0.29 14.18 -1.04
C THR A 15 1.04 13.96 -1.76
N SER A 16 2.13 13.85 -1.01
CA SER A 16 3.47 13.66 -1.58
C SER A 16 3.65 12.33 -2.33
N THR A 17 3.05 11.23 -1.84
CA THR A 17 3.15 9.93 -2.51
C THR A 17 2.30 9.87 -3.76
N LEU A 18 1.11 10.49 -3.74
CA LEU A 18 0.22 10.60 -4.90
C LEU A 18 0.86 11.43 -6.02
N GLU A 19 1.45 12.59 -5.68
CA GLU A 19 2.15 13.46 -6.64
C GLU A 19 3.38 12.75 -7.24
N ALA A 20 4.20 12.12 -6.40
CA ALA A 20 5.37 11.37 -6.85
C ALA A 20 4.97 10.18 -7.73
N GLY A 21 3.91 9.46 -7.35
CA GLY A 21 3.36 8.34 -8.11
C GLY A 21 2.85 8.78 -9.48
N ALA A 22 2.06 9.85 -9.54
CA ALA A 22 1.55 10.39 -10.79
C ALA A 22 2.67 10.88 -11.73
N ALA A 23 3.68 11.55 -11.18
CA ALA A 23 4.83 12.02 -11.95
C ALA A 23 5.67 10.88 -12.54
N ALA A 24 5.73 9.74 -11.84
CA ALA A 24 6.48 8.56 -12.28
C ALA A 24 5.80 7.77 -13.41
N LEU A 25 4.50 7.98 -13.66
CA LEU A 25 3.75 7.22 -14.66
C LEU A 25 4.20 7.49 -16.10
N GLY A 26 4.41 6.43 -16.83
CA GLY A 26 4.60 6.45 -18.27
C GLY A 26 3.29 6.54 -19.06
N LYS A 27 3.38 6.36 -20.36
CA LYS A 27 2.22 6.26 -21.26
C LYS A 27 1.41 5.01 -20.91
N ARG A 28 0.08 5.16 -20.82
CA ARG A 28 -0.88 4.11 -20.38
C ARG A 28 -0.65 3.61 -18.95
N GLY A 29 0.11 4.37 -18.16
CA GLY A 29 0.38 4.04 -16.78
C GLY A 29 -0.86 4.16 -15.89
N ARG A 30 -0.88 3.38 -14.80
CA ARG A 30 -1.97 3.34 -13.83
C ARG A 30 -1.46 3.67 -12.44
N LEU A 31 -2.07 4.65 -11.79
CA LEU A 31 -1.88 4.90 -10.36
C LEU A 31 -3.05 4.28 -9.60
N VAL A 32 -2.76 3.31 -8.75
CA VAL A 32 -3.74 2.66 -7.88
C VAL A 32 -3.54 3.16 -6.45
N THR A 33 -4.54 3.85 -5.91
CA THR A 33 -4.51 4.36 -4.53
C THR A 33 -5.36 3.47 -3.62
N LEU A 34 -4.82 3.06 -2.48
CA LEU A 34 -5.50 2.23 -1.48
C LEU A 34 -5.12 2.58 -0.03
N GLY A 35 -4.26 3.58 0.16
CA GLY A 35 -3.87 4.07 1.46
C GLY A 35 -4.94 4.95 2.12
N GLY A 36 -4.84 5.15 3.43
CA GLY A 36 -5.80 5.87 4.26
C GLY A 36 -5.34 7.24 4.76
N ALA A 37 -4.20 7.77 4.31
CA ALA A 37 -3.68 9.05 4.82
C ALA A 37 -4.52 10.28 4.43
N GLY A 38 -5.45 10.14 3.47
CA GLY A 38 -6.38 11.21 3.09
C GLY A 38 -5.73 12.35 2.32
N GLY A 39 -4.63 12.08 1.63
CA GLY A 39 -3.94 13.04 0.80
C GLY A 39 -4.80 13.53 -0.37
N LYS A 40 -4.48 14.73 -0.86
CA LYS A 40 -5.11 15.34 -2.02
C LYS A 40 -4.03 15.78 -2.99
N PHE A 41 -4.24 15.57 -4.29
CA PHE A 41 -3.35 16.06 -5.33
C PHE A 41 -4.16 16.51 -6.55
N GLN A 42 -3.54 17.32 -7.39
CA GLN A 42 -4.14 17.76 -8.64
C GLN A 42 -3.59 16.92 -9.79
N ALA A 43 -4.49 16.29 -10.52
CA ALA A 43 -4.14 15.60 -11.75
C ALA A 43 -4.27 16.60 -12.93
N ASP A 44 -3.23 16.66 -13.77
CA ASP A 44 -3.30 17.44 -15.02
C ASP A 44 -4.06 16.63 -16.08
N ALA A 45 -5.27 17.08 -16.39
CA ALA A 45 -6.13 16.41 -17.36
C ALA A 45 -5.52 16.35 -18.77
N HIS A 46 -4.74 17.34 -19.17
CA HIS A 46 -4.06 17.33 -20.47
C HIS A 46 -2.98 16.23 -20.53
N THR A 47 -2.15 16.15 -19.50
CA THR A 47 -1.15 15.08 -19.39
C THR A 47 -1.79 13.69 -19.35
N MET A 48 -2.88 13.53 -18.58
CA MET A 48 -3.62 12.27 -18.52
C MET A 48 -4.19 11.86 -19.89
N LEU A 49 -4.75 12.81 -20.63
CA LEU A 49 -5.24 12.60 -21.99
C LEU A 49 -4.12 12.18 -22.94
N MET A 50 -3.04 12.97 -22.98
CA MET A 50 -1.94 12.74 -23.93
C MET A 50 -1.17 11.45 -23.67
N LYS A 51 -1.10 11.05 -22.40
CA LYS A 51 -0.43 9.80 -21.98
C LYS A 51 -1.39 8.63 -21.79
N GLU A 52 -2.69 8.81 -21.99
CA GLU A 52 -3.70 7.74 -21.76
C GLU A 52 -3.58 7.12 -20.36
N GLN A 53 -3.35 7.95 -19.32
CA GLN A 53 -3.14 7.47 -17.95
C GLN A 53 -4.46 7.20 -17.23
N ALA A 54 -4.44 6.27 -16.26
CA ALA A 54 -5.59 5.93 -15.43
C ALA A 54 -5.29 6.17 -13.94
N LEU A 55 -6.30 6.66 -13.22
CA LEU A 55 -6.29 6.81 -11.77
C LEU A 55 -7.39 5.92 -11.19
N LEU A 56 -7.03 4.99 -10.32
CA LEU A 56 -7.91 3.96 -9.81
C LEU A 56 -7.89 3.95 -8.27
N GLY A 57 -9.08 3.87 -7.67
CA GLY A 57 -9.21 3.58 -6.25
C GLY A 57 -9.41 2.07 -6.03
N SER A 58 -8.81 1.53 -4.97
CA SER A 58 -9.03 0.17 -4.52
C SER A 58 -9.29 0.18 -3.01
N ARG A 59 -10.20 -0.65 -2.56
CA ARG A 59 -10.56 -0.71 -1.14
C ARG A 59 -10.80 -2.14 -0.71
N TYR A 60 -10.07 -2.52 0.35
CA TYR A 60 -10.18 -3.82 1.00
C TYR A 60 -10.00 -5.02 0.06
N VAL A 61 -10.44 -6.15 0.51
CA VAL A 61 -10.35 -7.44 -0.18
C VAL A 61 -11.64 -8.24 0.06
N THR A 62 -11.93 -9.14 -0.86
CA THR A 62 -12.99 -10.14 -0.69
C THR A 62 -12.53 -11.29 0.20
N ARG A 63 -13.47 -12.10 0.70
CA ARG A 63 -13.12 -13.30 1.49
C ARG A 63 -12.31 -14.31 0.68
N SER A 64 -12.58 -14.43 -0.61
CA SER A 64 -11.83 -15.31 -1.50
C SER A 64 -10.38 -14.87 -1.67
N GLU A 65 -10.14 -13.56 -1.82
CA GLU A 65 -8.79 -13.01 -1.92
C GLU A 65 -8.00 -13.19 -0.61
N ILE A 66 -8.66 -13.08 0.55
CA ILE A 66 -8.02 -13.39 1.85
C ILE A 66 -7.62 -14.87 1.91
N ALA A 67 -8.50 -15.79 1.52
CA ALA A 67 -8.22 -17.22 1.53
C ALA A 67 -7.04 -17.54 0.59
N GLU A 68 -7.04 -16.98 -0.62
CA GLU A 68 -5.94 -17.14 -1.58
C GLU A 68 -4.60 -16.59 -1.05
N ALA A 69 -4.62 -15.40 -0.42
CA ALA A 69 -3.43 -14.84 0.20
C ALA A 69 -2.88 -15.72 1.34
N LEU A 70 -3.77 -16.29 2.17
CA LEU A 70 -3.37 -17.21 3.24
C LEU A 70 -2.80 -18.53 2.69
N ASP A 71 -3.35 -19.04 1.59
CA ASP A 71 -2.81 -20.22 0.91
C ASP A 71 -1.41 -19.96 0.35
N LEU A 72 -1.17 -18.77 -0.22
CA LEU A 72 0.15 -18.36 -0.69
C LEU A 72 1.17 -18.32 0.46
N VAL A 73 0.77 -17.82 1.63
CA VAL A 73 1.60 -17.80 2.83
C VAL A 73 1.84 -19.23 3.33
N ALA A 74 0.81 -20.06 3.39
CA ALA A 74 0.91 -21.45 3.88
C ALA A 74 1.84 -22.31 3.01
N ARG A 75 1.87 -22.09 1.71
CA ARG A 75 2.79 -22.75 0.78
C ARG A 75 4.21 -22.18 0.80
N GLY A 76 4.41 -21.03 1.46
CA GLY A 76 5.70 -20.33 1.51
C GLY A 76 6.03 -19.49 0.27
N ASP A 77 5.06 -19.29 -0.63
CA ASP A 77 5.21 -18.46 -1.82
C ASP A 77 5.33 -16.98 -1.42
N ILE A 78 4.67 -16.60 -0.31
CA ILE A 78 4.78 -15.27 0.33
C ILE A 78 5.26 -15.47 1.77
N LYS A 79 6.24 -14.67 2.17
CA LYS A 79 6.74 -14.64 3.54
C LYS A 79 6.41 -13.30 4.18
N PRO A 80 5.40 -13.23 5.07
CA PRO A 80 5.11 -12.02 5.81
C PRO A 80 6.32 -11.59 6.65
N LEU A 81 6.69 -10.33 6.56
CA LEU A 81 7.76 -9.76 7.37
C LEU A 81 7.19 -9.32 8.72
N VAL A 82 7.10 -10.24 9.68
CA VAL A 82 6.71 -9.94 11.06
C VAL A 82 7.98 -9.69 11.87
N THR A 83 8.16 -8.46 12.36
CA THR A 83 9.40 -8.02 13.01
C THR A 83 9.23 -7.70 14.48
N ASP A 84 8.01 -7.50 14.96
CA ASP A 84 7.71 -7.23 16.38
C ASP A 84 6.54 -8.12 16.83
N ILE A 85 6.81 -9.03 17.75
CA ILE A 85 5.80 -9.94 18.29
C ILE A 85 5.76 -9.72 19.80
N ARG A 86 4.61 -9.38 20.34
CA ARG A 86 4.40 -9.12 21.75
C ARG A 86 3.21 -9.89 22.32
N PRO A 87 3.18 -10.13 23.62
CA PRO A 87 2.00 -10.68 24.28
C PRO A 87 0.81 -9.72 24.18
N LEU A 88 -0.42 -10.23 24.29
CA LEU A 88 -1.64 -9.44 24.16
C LEU A 88 -1.70 -8.27 25.15
N GLU A 89 -1.15 -8.44 26.33
CA GLU A 89 -1.10 -7.45 27.39
C GLU A 89 -0.31 -6.19 27.00
N GLU A 90 0.58 -6.29 26.03
CA GLU A 90 1.37 -5.17 25.51
C GLU A 90 0.75 -4.49 24.28
N ALA A 91 -0.52 -4.73 23.98
CA ALA A 91 -1.19 -4.20 22.79
C ALA A 91 -1.13 -2.66 22.72
N GLU A 92 -1.36 -1.98 23.84
CA GLU A 92 -1.32 -0.52 23.90
C GLU A 92 0.09 0.01 23.59
N ALA A 93 1.10 -0.54 24.24
CA ALA A 93 2.51 -0.16 23.99
C ALA A 93 2.93 -0.46 22.55
N LEU A 94 2.40 -1.52 21.93
CA LEU A 94 2.66 -1.84 20.54
C LEU A 94 1.99 -0.83 19.59
N HIS A 95 0.78 -0.36 19.91
CA HIS A 95 0.11 0.70 19.16
C HIS A 95 0.90 2.00 19.20
N ASP A 96 1.36 2.42 20.38
CA ASP A 96 2.20 3.63 20.52
C ASP A 96 3.49 3.50 19.70
N HIS A 97 4.09 2.32 19.70
CA HIS A 97 5.29 2.05 18.91
C HIS A 97 5.04 2.11 17.40
N LEU A 98 3.89 1.61 16.95
CA LEU A 98 3.44 1.70 15.55
C LEU A 98 3.19 3.16 15.12
N GLU A 99 2.49 3.95 15.96
CA GLU A 99 2.22 5.37 15.70
C GLU A 99 3.50 6.20 15.63
N ALA A 100 4.48 5.86 16.45
CA ALA A 100 5.81 6.47 16.40
C ALA A 100 6.66 6.06 15.21
N GLY A 101 6.17 5.15 14.34
CA GLY A 101 6.90 4.63 13.18
C GLY A 101 8.05 3.69 13.54
N GLY A 102 8.03 3.10 14.75
CA GLY A 102 9.10 2.25 15.26
C GLY A 102 9.15 0.84 14.66
N VAL A 103 8.07 0.40 13.99
CA VAL A 103 7.98 -0.96 13.43
C VAL A 103 8.31 -0.96 11.95
N THR A 104 9.34 -1.71 11.56
CA THR A 104 9.65 -1.99 10.16
C THR A 104 9.07 -3.36 9.79
N GLY A 105 8.04 -3.40 8.95
CA GLY A 105 7.33 -4.64 8.62
C GLY A 105 5.98 -4.72 9.34
N ARG A 106 5.68 -5.87 9.91
CA ARG A 106 4.41 -6.12 10.62
C ARG A 106 4.64 -6.35 12.11
N ALA A 107 3.75 -5.79 12.91
CA ALA A 107 3.61 -6.14 14.32
C ALA A 107 2.52 -7.21 14.50
N ALA A 108 2.69 -8.08 15.46
CA ALA A 108 1.71 -9.12 15.81
C ALA A 108 1.57 -9.24 17.34
N LEU A 109 0.38 -9.60 17.78
CA LEU A 109 0.12 -9.96 19.17
C LEU A 109 -0.03 -11.48 19.27
N LEU A 110 0.67 -12.04 20.23
CA LEU A 110 0.55 -13.47 20.56
C LEU A 110 -0.62 -13.64 21.52
N ILE A 111 -1.56 -14.50 21.14
CA ILE A 111 -2.74 -14.83 21.93
C ILE A 111 -2.61 -16.25 22.49
N GLY A 112 -2.63 -16.41 23.77
CA GLY A 112 -2.64 -17.73 24.46
C GLY A 112 -1.46 -18.14 25.13
#